data_084aec8eee5d5f377e1117278138f0b2
#
_entry.id   084aec8eee5d5f377e1117278138f0b2
#
_cell.length_a   1.000
_cell.length_b   1.000
_cell.length_c   1.000
_cell.angle_alpha   90.00
_cell.angle_beta   90.00
_cell.angle_gamma   90.00
#
_symmetry.space_group_name_H-M   'P 1'
#
loop_
_entity.id
_entity.type
_entity.pdbx_description
1 polymer ?
#
loop_
_entity_poly.entity_id
_entity_poly.type
_entity_poly.pdbx_seq_one_letter_code
_entity_poly.pdbx_strand_id
1 'polypeptide(L)'
;MHTALLAIVLLLQAPAASKDAFDLKELYRLEAVWNDAHVKGDADTLDQLWANDLVVTVAAMPVMNKADSLAMVRSNRMPFNKYETSELNVRRFGSSAVVTGRLLRERSMNGKTIIDNWRFTKTYVMVEGRWRVVAWHASPAA
;
A
#
# COMPACT_ATOMS: atom_id res chain seq x y z
N MET A 1 -62.14 -20.12 -1.34
CA MET A 1 -61.40 -18.99 -1.97
C MET A 1 -60.22 -18.69 -1.08
N HIS A 2 -59.01 -19.13 -1.46
CA HIS A 2 -57.78 -18.86 -0.71
C HIS A 2 -56.95 -17.83 -1.47
N THR A 3 -56.87 -16.65 -0.94
CA THR A 3 -56.05 -15.55 -1.48
C THR A 3 -54.62 -15.71 -0.94
N ALA A 4 -53.70 -16.14 -1.79
CA ALA A 4 -52.27 -16.18 -1.43
C ALA A 4 -51.69 -14.78 -1.55
N LEU A 5 -51.22 -14.22 -0.42
CA LEU A 5 -50.42 -13.00 -0.37
C LEU A 5 -48.99 -13.33 -0.80
N LEU A 6 -48.59 -12.82 -1.95
CA LEU A 6 -47.20 -12.87 -2.42
C LEU A 6 -46.42 -11.75 -1.70
N ALA A 7 -45.58 -12.11 -0.73
CA ALA A 7 -44.67 -11.17 -0.10
C ALA A 7 -43.46 -10.95 -1.02
N ILE A 8 -43.38 -9.78 -1.64
CA ILE A 8 -42.21 -9.35 -2.40
C ILE A 8 -41.14 -8.89 -1.39
N VAL A 9 -40.11 -9.70 -1.21
CA VAL A 9 -38.93 -9.32 -0.45
C VAL A 9 -38.06 -8.42 -1.34
N LEU A 10 -38.12 -7.11 -1.11
CA LEU A 10 -37.16 -6.18 -1.71
C LEU A 10 -35.82 -6.35 -1.01
N LEU A 11 -34.89 -7.03 -1.67
CA LEU A 11 -33.49 -7.02 -1.30
C LEU A 11 -32.94 -5.61 -1.57
N LEU A 12 -32.78 -4.81 -0.51
CA LEU A 12 -32.02 -3.56 -0.57
C LEU A 12 -30.54 -3.92 -0.82
N GLN A 13 -30.14 -3.88 -2.08
CA GLN A 13 -28.73 -3.89 -2.41
C GLN A 13 -28.13 -2.53 -2.00
N ALA A 14 -27.22 -2.54 -1.04
CA ALA A 14 -26.44 -1.34 -0.73
C ALA A 14 -25.71 -0.87 -2.01
N PRO A 15 -25.74 0.41 -2.34
CA PRO A 15 -25.23 0.91 -3.62
C PRO A 15 -23.73 0.66 -3.74
N ALA A 16 -23.27 0.23 -4.92
CA ALA A 16 -21.86 -0.03 -5.26
C ALA A 16 -20.95 1.18 -4.92
N ALA A 17 -21.48 2.40 -4.96
CA ALA A 17 -20.80 3.64 -4.57
C ALA A 17 -20.31 3.64 -3.10
N SER A 18 -20.96 2.94 -2.19
CA SER A 18 -20.57 2.90 -0.77
C SER A 18 -19.33 2.01 -0.55
N LYS A 19 -19.20 0.93 -1.33
CA LYS A 19 -18.03 0.03 -1.26
C LYS A 19 -16.79 0.69 -1.86
N ASP A 20 -16.93 1.38 -2.99
CA ASP A 20 -15.83 2.08 -3.64
C ASP A 20 -15.29 3.20 -2.75
N ALA A 21 -16.14 3.98 -2.11
CA ALA A 21 -15.74 5.02 -1.18
C ALA A 21 -15.02 4.44 0.06
N PHE A 22 -15.48 3.30 0.56
CA PHE A 22 -14.85 2.60 1.67
C PHE A 22 -13.45 2.10 1.28
N ASP A 23 -13.31 1.46 0.13
CA ASP A 23 -12.03 0.94 -0.37
C ASP A 23 -11.02 2.07 -0.61
N LEU A 24 -11.44 3.20 -1.17
CA LEU A 24 -10.56 4.36 -1.35
C LEU A 24 -10.07 4.91 -0.02
N LYS A 25 -10.95 5.07 0.96
CA LYS A 25 -10.58 5.51 2.31
C LYS A 25 -9.60 4.56 2.97
N GLU A 26 -9.82 3.25 2.83
CA GLU A 26 -8.91 2.23 3.37
C GLU A 26 -7.54 2.28 2.68
N LEU A 27 -7.47 2.45 1.37
CA LEU A 27 -6.20 2.56 0.65
C LEU A 27 -5.39 3.80 1.10
N TYR A 28 -6.03 4.95 1.30
CA TYR A 28 -5.35 6.12 1.88
C TYR A 28 -4.86 5.86 3.31
N ARG A 29 -5.64 5.15 4.13
CA ARG A 29 -5.22 4.73 5.46
C ARG A 29 -3.98 3.82 5.40
N LEU A 30 -3.94 2.87 4.47
CA LEU A 30 -2.81 1.96 4.28
C LEU A 30 -1.54 2.68 3.81
N GLU A 31 -1.66 3.77 3.03
CA GLU A 31 -0.51 4.62 2.70
C GLU A 31 0.10 5.27 3.95
N ALA A 32 -0.72 5.72 4.90
CA ALA A 32 -0.23 6.24 6.17
C ALA A 32 0.42 5.15 7.03
N VAL A 33 -0.16 3.94 7.07
CA VAL A 33 0.42 2.77 7.75
C VAL A 33 1.78 2.40 7.14
N TRP A 34 1.89 2.40 5.83
CA TRP A 34 3.15 2.17 5.12
C TRP A 34 4.24 3.14 5.56
N ASN A 35 3.94 4.44 5.57
CA ASN A 35 4.90 5.47 5.94
C ASN A 35 5.36 5.31 7.39
N ASP A 36 4.42 5.15 8.30
CA ASP A 36 4.70 5.00 9.74
C ASP A 36 5.51 3.73 10.05
N ALA A 37 5.17 2.60 9.45
CA ALA A 37 5.88 1.35 9.62
C ALA A 37 7.34 1.43 9.12
N HIS A 38 7.60 2.15 8.02
CA HIS A 38 8.98 2.36 7.55
C HIS A 38 9.80 3.23 8.52
N VAL A 39 9.23 4.32 9.04
CA VAL A 39 9.92 5.18 10.04
C VAL A 39 10.21 4.40 11.31
N LYS A 40 9.28 3.56 11.76
CA LYS A 40 9.43 2.76 12.98
C LYS A 40 10.28 1.51 12.81
N GLY A 41 10.58 1.10 11.57
CA GLY A 41 11.20 -0.21 11.30
C GLY A 41 10.29 -1.38 11.69
N ASP A 42 8.97 -1.19 11.61
CA ASP A 42 7.96 -2.18 12.00
C ASP A 42 7.77 -3.22 10.89
N ALA A 43 8.66 -4.21 10.90
CA ALA A 43 8.66 -5.29 9.93
C ALA A 43 7.39 -6.15 10.01
N ASP A 44 6.76 -6.29 11.18
CA ASP A 44 5.57 -7.13 11.34
C ASP A 44 4.35 -6.47 10.69
N THR A 45 4.18 -5.16 10.85
CA THR A 45 3.16 -4.40 10.13
C THR A 45 3.39 -4.46 8.62
N LEU A 46 4.63 -4.31 8.15
CA LEU A 46 4.95 -4.42 6.73
C LEU A 46 4.73 -5.83 6.18
N ASP A 47 5.04 -6.87 6.95
CA ASP A 47 4.76 -8.25 6.56
C ASP A 47 3.26 -8.51 6.33
N GLN A 48 2.40 -7.92 7.13
CA GLN A 48 0.95 -8.01 6.96
C GLN A 48 0.45 -7.18 5.77
N LEU A 49 1.07 -6.03 5.49
CA LEU A 49 0.68 -5.15 4.40
C LEU A 49 1.15 -5.66 3.03
N TRP A 50 2.24 -6.41 2.96
CA TRP A 50 2.86 -6.90 1.74
C TRP A 50 2.29 -8.26 1.32
N ALA A 51 1.98 -8.41 0.03
CA ALA A 51 1.62 -9.70 -0.55
C ALA A 51 2.82 -10.66 -0.54
N ASN A 52 2.56 -11.96 -0.54
CA ASN A 52 3.63 -12.96 -0.52
C ASN A 52 4.52 -12.92 -1.76
N ASP A 53 3.97 -12.49 -2.88
CA ASP A 53 4.63 -12.32 -4.17
C ASP A 53 5.03 -10.86 -4.46
N LEU A 54 5.26 -10.07 -3.41
CA LEU A 54 5.73 -8.70 -3.53
C LEU A 54 6.98 -8.59 -4.41
N VAL A 55 6.96 -7.59 -5.30
CA VAL A 55 8.13 -7.17 -6.08
C VAL A 55 8.44 -5.71 -5.77
N VAL A 56 9.67 -5.43 -5.37
CA VAL A 56 10.18 -4.09 -5.11
C VAL A 56 11.27 -3.75 -6.11
N THR A 57 11.09 -2.65 -6.83
CA THR A 57 12.06 -2.11 -7.79
C THR A 57 12.42 -0.69 -7.39
N VAL A 58 13.66 -0.48 -7.01
CA VAL A 58 14.18 0.82 -6.56
C VAL A 58 15.45 1.13 -7.32
N ALA A 59 15.66 2.39 -7.65
CA ALA A 59 16.86 2.84 -8.32
C ALA A 59 18.14 2.39 -7.60
N ALA A 60 19.12 1.90 -8.37
CA ALA A 60 20.43 1.45 -7.90
C ALA A 60 20.42 0.27 -6.91
N MET A 61 19.31 -0.49 -6.85
CA MET A 61 19.21 -1.70 -6.04
C MET A 61 18.77 -2.89 -6.89
N PRO A 62 19.15 -4.13 -6.52
CA PRO A 62 18.56 -5.31 -7.11
C PRO A 62 17.05 -5.36 -6.91
N VAL A 63 16.33 -6.03 -7.78
CA VAL A 63 14.91 -6.33 -7.56
C VAL A 63 14.80 -7.22 -6.32
N MET A 64 13.92 -6.84 -5.39
CA MET A 64 13.74 -7.54 -4.12
C MET A 64 12.36 -8.16 -4.04
N ASN A 65 12.29 -9.33 -3.44
CA ASN A 65 11.03 -9.96 -3.02
C ASN A 65 10.65 -9.54 -1.59
N LYS A 66 9.55 -10.10 -1.08
CA LYS A 66 9.08 -9.83 0.29
C LYS A 66 10.11 -10.20 1.35
N ALA A 67 10.74 -11.37 1.23
CA ALA A 67 11.71 -11.86 2.21
C ALA A 67 12.96 -10.95 2.28
N ASP A 68 13.48 -10.55 1.12
CA ASP A 68 14.62 -9.62 1.02
C ASP A 68 14.28 -8.26 1.64
N SER A 69 13.08 -7.75 1.35
CA SER A 69 12.62 -6.47 1.86
C SER A 69 12.41 -6.48 3.38
N LEU A 70 11.84 -7.55 3.94
CA LEU A 70 11.69 -7.72 5.38
C LEU A 70 13.05 -7.87 6.07
N ALA A 71 14.00 -8.62 5.48
CA ALA A 71 15.34 -8.75 5.99
C ALA A 71 16.04 -7.39 6.06
N MET A 72 15.87 -6.55 5.07
CA MET A 72 16.41 -5.19 5.06
C MET A 72 15.84 -4.35 6.22
N VAL A 73 14.52 -4.36 6.42
CA VAL A 73 13.88 -3.63 7.53
C VAL A 73 14.37 -4.15 8.87
N ARG A 74 14.38 -5.47 9.09
CA ARG A 74 14.82 -6.09 10.35
C ARG A 74 16.30 -5.87 10.66
N SER A 75 17.14 -5.73 9.64
CA SER A 75 18.58 -5.49 9.83
C SER A 75 18.89 -4.11 10.40
N ASN A 76 17.97 -3.18 10.31
CA ASN A 76 18.13 -1.76 10.69
C ASN A 76 19.42 -1.10 10.12
N ARG A 77 19.91 -1.59 8.97
CA ARG A 77 21.11 -1.04 8.32
C ARG A 77 20.86 0.28 7.63
N MET A 78 19.59 0.57 7.35
CA MET A 78 19.17 1.78 6.65
C MET A 78 17.88 2.33 7.30
N PRO A 79 17.97 2.81 8.55
CA PRO A 79 16.81 3.37 9.23
C PRO A 79 16.34 4.64 8.52
N PHE A 80 15.03 4.81 8.48
CA PHE A 80 14.38 6.02 7.96
C PHE A 80 14.09 6.98 9.11
N ASN A 81 14.65 8.19 9.05
CA ASN A 81 14.30 9.27 9.96
C ASN A 81 13.02 9.99 9.51
N LYS A 82 12.75 9.93 8.19
CA LYS A 82 11.59 10.52 7.55
C LYS A 82 11.12 9.63 6.41
N TYR A 83 9.81 9.48 6.27
CA TYR A 83 9.18 8.77 5.16
C TYR A 83 7.80 9.39 4.93
N GLU A 84 7.72 10.31 3.99
CA GLU A 84 6.52 11.09 3.73
C GLU A 84 6.10 10.98 2.28
N THR A 85 4.82 10.77 2.05
CA THR A 85 4.24 10.76 0.71
C THR A 85 3.30 11.95 0.51
N SER A 86 3.27 12.46 -0.70
CA SER A 86 2.43 13.58 -1.11
C SER A 86 1.95 13.39 -2.54
N GLU A 87 1.05 14.25 -3.00
CA GLU A 87 0.45 14.17 -4.34
C GLU A 87 -0.14 12.79 -4.65
N LEU A 88 -0.73 12.16 -3.64
CA LEU A 88 -1.27 10.81 -3.78
C LEU A 88 -2.47 10.80 -4.74
N ASN A 89 -2.41 9.90 -5.72
CA ASN A 89 -3.51 9.58 -6.60
C ASN A 89 -3.82 8.08 -6.47
N VAL A 90 -4.95 7.76 -5.88
CA VAL A 90 -5.42 6.39 -5.66
C VAL A 90 -6.51 6.06 -6.66
N ARG A 91 -6.30 5.04 -7.47
CA ARG A 91 -7.25 4.56 -8.47
C ARG A 91 -7.53 3.07 -8.26
N ARG A 92 -8.81 2.75 -8.09
CA ARG A 92 -9.27 1.37 -7.92
C ARG A 92 -9.73 0.76 -9.24
N PHE A 93 -9.40 -0.49 -9.46
CA PHE A 93 -9.78 -1.29 -10.62
C PHE A 93 -10.23 -2.68 -10.14
N GLY A 94 -11.50 -2.79 -9.74
CA GLY A 94 -12.01 -4.04 -9.18
C GLY A 94 -11.28 -4.46 -7.89
N SER A 95 -10.61 -5.60 -7.92
CA SER A 95 -9.82 -6.15 -6.80
C SER A 95 -8.36 -5.70 -6.81
N SER A 96 -7.99 -4.74 -7.65
CA SER A 96 -6.68 -4.10 -7.67
C SER A 96 -6.79 -2.59 -7.56
N ALA A 97 -5.71 -1.94 -7.14
CA ALA A 97 -5.61 -0.50 -7.09
C ALA A 97 -4.19 -0.05 -7.40
N VAL A 98 -4.07 1.11 -8.04
CA VAL A 98 -2.79 1.74 -8.34
C VAL A 98 -2.72 3.05 -7.57
N VAL A 99 -1.63 3.23 -6.84
CA VAL A 99 -1.31 4.46 -6.12
C VAL A 99 -0.05 5.06 -6.71
N THR A 100 -0.13 6.31 -7.11
CA THR A 100 1.03 7.09 -7.53
C THR A 100 1.20 8.29 -6.62
N GLY A 101 2.43 8.77 -6.46
CA GLY A 101 2.71 9.93 -5.64
C GLY A 101 4.17 10.34 -5.64
N ARG A 102 4.47 11.33 -4.81
CA ARG A 102 5.85 11.71 -4.44
C ARG A 102 6.23 11.07 -3.11
N LEU A 103 7.49 10.73 -2.99
CA LEU A 103 8.10 10.23 -1.77
C LEU A 103 9.27 11.14 -1.40
N LEU A 104 9.22 11.70 -0.20
CA LEU A 104 10.36 12.33 0.45
C LEU A 104 10.76 11.46 1.63
N ARG A 105 11.95 10.89 1.58
CA ARG A 105 12.49 10.10 2.68
C ARG A 105 13.90 10.54 3.03
N GLU A 106 14.19 10.45 4.30
CA GLU A 106 15.51 10.66 4.87
C GLU A 106 15.95 9.35 5.52
N ARG A 107 17.09 8.83 5.11
CA ARG A 107 17.65 7.59 5.61
C ARG A 107 19.09 7.77 6.04
N SER A 108 19.50 7.01 7.05
CA SER A 108 20.87 6.97 7.52
C SER A 108 21.55 5.71 6.99
N MET A 109 22.71 5.87 6.37
CA MET A 109 23.52 4.75 5.87
C MET A 109 25.00 5.08 6.04
N ASN A 110 25.75 4.20 6.73
CA ASN A 110 27.19 4.37 6.99
C ASN A 110 27.52 5.74 7.61
N GLY A 111 26.71 6.21 8.57
CA GLY A 111 26.89 7.49 9.25
C GLY A 111 26.56 8.73 8.41
N LYS A 112 26.00 8.54 7.21
CA LYS A 112 25.58 9.64 6.33
C LYS A 112 24.07 9.68 6.22
N THR A 113 23.53 10.90 6.19
CA THR A 113 22.14 11.16 5.88
C THR A 113 21.97 11.28 4.36
N ILE A 114 21.05 10.52 3.81
CA ILE A 114 20.69 10.53 2.39
C ILE A 114 19.23 10.97 2.30
N ILE A 115 18.97 11.96 1.45
CA ILE A 115 17.62 12.45 1.17
C ILE A 115 17.21 11.96 -0.23
N ASP A 116 16.13 11.20 -0.30
CA ASP A 116 15.54 10.75 -1.56
C ASP A 116 14.27 11.56 -1.83
N ASN A 117 14.24 12.24 -2.95
CA ASN A 117 13.04 12.89 -3.50
C ASN A 117 12.65 12.12 -4.76
N TRP A 118 11.64 11.26 -4.62
CA TRP A 118 11.28 10.30 -5.65
C TRP A 118 9.81 10.41 -6.08
N ARG A 119 9.51 9.81 -7.23
CA ARG A 119 8.15 9.42 -7.59
C ARG A 119 8.01 7.92 -7.45
N PHE A 120 6.79 7.48 -7.12
CA PHE A 120 6.53 6.05 -7.00
C PHE A 120 5.22 5.65 -7.65
N THR A 121 5.15 4.38 -7.99
CA THR A 121 3.94 3.65 -8.35
C THR A 121 3.85 2.41 -7.47
N LYS A 122 2.71 2.23 -6.84
CA LYS A 122 2.41 1.10 -5.95
C LYS A 122 1.14 0.41 -6.44
N THR A 123 1.16 -0.91 -6.50
CA THR A 123 -0.01 -1.71 -6.85
C THR A 123 -0.48 -2.49 -5.64
N TYR A 124 -1.75 -2.33 -5.32
CA TYR A 124 -2.47 -3.13 -4.33
C TYR A 124 -3.32 -4.18 -5.02
N VAL A 125 -3.49 -5.32 -4.36
CA VAL A 125 -4.43 -6.37 -4.72
C VAL A 125 -5.22 -6.79 -3.50
N MET A 126 -6.47 -7.20 -3.72
CA MET A 126 -7.32 -7.77 -2.69
C MET A 126 -6.99 -9.24 -2.53
N VAL A 127 -6.51 -9.63 -1.35
CA VAL A 127 -6.19 -11.01 -0.97
C VAL A 127 -6.95 -11.34 0.30
N GLU A 128 -7.83 -12.33 0.25
CA GLU A 128 -8.62 -12.77 1.40
C GLU A 128 -9.32 -11.60 2.14
N GLY A 129 -9.93 -10.71 1.37
CA GLY A 129 -10.67 -9.55 1.90
C GLY A 129 -9.80 -8.41 2.41
N ARG A 130 -8.50 -8.40 2.17
CA ARG A 130 -7.57 -7.35 2.59
C ARG A 130 -6.75 -6.82 1.43
N TRP A 131 -6.56 -5.50 1.38
CA TRP A 131 -5.64 -4.86 0.45
C TRP A 131 -4.20 -5.14 0.84
N ARG A 132 -3.39 -5.65 -0.10
CA ARG A 132 -1.96 -5.92 0.07
C ARG A 132 -1.17 -5.36 -1.09
N VAL A 133 0.04 -4.87 -0.81
CA VAL A 133 0.94 -4.36 -1.84
C VAL A 133 1.61 -5.54 -2.55
N VAL A 134 1.45 -5.61 -3.86
CA VAL A 134 2.08 -6.65 -4.70
C VAL A 134 3.26 -6.12 -5.50
N ALA A 135 3.29 -4.83 -5.79
CA ALA A 135 4.41 -4.19 -6.48
C ALA A 135 4.64 -2.77 -5.99
N TRP A 136 5.89 -2.41 -5.85
CA TRP A 136 6.32 -1.04 -5.58
C TRP A 136 7.53 -0.69 -6.42
N HIS A 137 7.40 0.39 -7.17
CA HIS A 137 8.49 0.97 -7.94
C HIS A 137 8.69 2.42 -7.53
N ALA A 138 9.93 2.81 -7.30
CA ALA A 138 10.27 4.21 -7.04
C ALA A 138 11.57 4.59 -7.75
N SER A 139 11.61 5.82 -8.23
CA SER A 139 12.76 6.40 -8.93
C SER A 139 12.89 7.89 -8.60
N PRO A 140 14.10 8.47 -8.76
CA PRO A 140 14.31 9.89 -8.58
C PRO A 140 13.27 10.73 -9.35
N ALA A 141 12.70 11.73 -8.67
CA ALA A 141 11.89 12.75 -9.34
C ALA A 141 12.81 13.69 -10.13
N ALA A 142 12.37 14.07 -11.34
CA ALA A 142 13.02 15.11 -12.10
C ALA A 142 12.79 16.49 -11.45
#